data_ef8baab166bef1214f5ad06e9cfec470
#
_entry.id   ef8baab166bef1214f5ad06e9cfec470
#
_cell.length_a   1.000
_cell.length_b   1.000
_cell.length_c   1.000
_cell.angle_alpha   90.00
_cell.angle_beta   90.00
_cell.angle_gamma   90.00
#
_symmetry.space_group_name_H-M   'P 1'
#
loop_
_entity.id
_entity.type
_entity.pdbx_description
1 polymer ?
#
loop_
_entity_poly.entity_id
_entity_poly.type
_entity_poly.pdbx_seq_one_letter_code
_entity_poly.pdbx_strand_id
1 'polypeptide(L)'
;MNYGFETRCIHGNGTDEKTHSYGSVAVPIYQAATFAHPGIGQSTGYDYTRESNPTRTELEHTMSALEGAVDTVACANGMAAVGLCLELFDRGDHILCTDDLYGGSVRMFESVGGKRGLEFSYVDTADADLVEAGIRENTKALYIETPSNPTMRVTDLRKMKEIADNNNLQIMFICDFFHHYFKDRLNWEQIWLSTAGQNSLVDIMTHWQDSCVRRMKRQRRRSVIYIRQSEAVLHHLTAI
;
A
#
# COMPACT_ATOMS: atom_id res chain seq x y z
N MET A 1 -23.41 8.95 6.76
CA MET A 1 -24.39 8.06 6.11
C MET A 1 -23.68 6.74 5.79
N ASN A 2 -24.35 5.61 6.01
CA ASN A 2 -23.72 4.29 5.71
C ASN A 2 -24.12 3.91 4.28
N TYR A 3 -23.29 4.22 3.31
CA TYR A 3 -23.54 3.91 1.90
C TYR A 3 -23.32 2.42 1.60
N GLY A 4 -24.11 1.84 0.70
CA GLY A 4 -23.84 0.53 0.11
C GLY A 4 -22.56 0.53 -0.72
N PHE A 5 -22.06 -0.65 -1.06
CA PHE A 5 -20.79 -0.81 -1.79
C PHE A 5 -20.77 -0.04 -3.12
N GLU A 6 -21.84 -0.17 -3.92
CA GLU A 6 -21.96 0.49 -5.23
C GLU A 6 -21.94 2.03 -5.09
N THR A 7 -22.60 2.56 -4.06
CA THR A 7 -22.61 4.00 -3.78
C THR A 7 -21.22 4.46 -3.33
N ARG A 8 -20.49 3.65 -2.55
CA ARG A 8 -19.11 3.94 -2.16
C ARG A 8 -18.14 3.92 -3.34
N CYS A 9 -18.38 3.08 -4.36
CA CYS A 9 -17.58 3.10 -5.59
C CYS A 9 -17.66 4.44 -6.33
N ILE A 10 -18.77 5.17 -6.18
CA ILE A 10 -19.01 6.46 -6.85
C ILE A 10 -18.62 7.64 -5.96
N HIS A 11 -18.92 7.57 -4.67
CA HIS A 11 -18.90 8.71 -3.75
C HIS A 11 -17.99 8.50 -2.54
N GLY A 12 -17.22 7.42 -2.45
CA GLY A 12 -16.48 7.09 -1.24
C GLY A 12 -17.40 6.98 -0.02
N ASN A 13 -17.02 7.57 1.09
CA ASN A 13 -17.88 7.67 2.30
C ASN A 13 -18.79 8.93 2.30
N GLY A 14 -18.83 9.67 1.21
CA GLY A 14 -19.57 10.92 1.05
C GLY A 14 -18.67 12.08 0.65
N THR A 15 -19.29 13.16 0.27
CA THR A 15 -18.59 14.36 -0.20
C THR A 15 -17.86 15.05 0.96
N ASP A 16 -16.55 15.20 0.86
CA ASP A 16 -15.82 16.20 1.65
C ASP A 16 -16.06 17.57 1.00
N GLU A 17 -16.65 18.52 1.72
CA GLU A 17 -16.90 19.89 1.24
C GLU A 17 -15.62 20.58 0.74
N LYS A 18 -14.45 20.15 1.21
CA LYS A 18 -13.16 20.70 0.78
C LYS A 18 -12.74 20.22 -0.61
N THR A 19 -13.17 19.03 -1.02
CA THR A 19 -12.81 18.44 -2.33
C THR A 19 -13.89 18.71 -3.38
N HIS A 20 -15.15 18.91 -2.98
CA HIS A 20 -16.28 19.19 -3.87
C HIS A 20 -16.59 20.67 -3.92
N SER A 21 -15.88 21.42 -4.78
CA SER A 21 -16.20 22.83 -5.04
C SER A 21 -17.44 22.97 -5.93
N TYR A 22 -18.26 23.95 -5.63
CA TYR A 22 -19.43 24.32 -6.44
C TYR A 22 -20.52 23.25 -6.59
N GLY A 23 -20.60 22.29 -5.65
CA GLY A 23 -21.63 21.23 -5.68
C GLY A 23 -21.45 20.21 -6.81
N SER A 24 -20.24 20.01 -7.30
CA SER A 24 -19.97 18.98 -8.29
C SER A 24 -20.30 17.59 -7.74
N VAL A 25 -20.96 16.76 -8.54
CA VAL A 25 -21.29 15.37 -8.16
C VAL A 25 -20.03 14.50 -8.18
N ALA A 26 -19.13 14.74 -9.12
CA ALA A 26 -17.80 14.10 -9.18
C ALA A 26 -16.74 15.07 -8.68
N VAL A 27 -15.69 14.53 -8.05
CA VAL A 27 -14.56 15.35 -7.59
C VAL A 27 -13.83 15.97 -8.78
N PRO A 28 -13.60 17.29 -8.78
CA PRO A 28 -12.82 17.96 -9.82
C PRO A 28 -11.37 17.47 -9.86
N ILE A 29 -10.77 17.43 -11.05
CA ILE A 29 -9.34 17.15 -11.20
C ILE A 29 -8.57 18.46 -10.98
N TYR A 30 -7.75 18.48 -9.92
CA TYR A 30 -6.89 19.62 -9.59
C TYR A 30 -5.52 19.46 -10.23
N GLN A 31 -5.28 20.17 -11.34
CA GLN A 31 -3.98 20.17 -12.05
C GLN A 31 -3.01 21.25 -11.53
N ALA A 32 -3.31 21.86 -10.39
CA ALA A 32 -2.47 22.88 -9.78
C ALA A 32 -1.21 22.24 -9.19
N ALA A 33 -0.04 22.82 -9.45
CA ALA A 33 1.21 22.41 -8.81
C ALA A 33 1.34 22.98 -7.39
N THR A 34 0.87 24.22 -7.17
CA THR A 34 0.97 24.96 -5.90
C THR A 34 -0.39 25.50 -5.51
N PHE A 35 -0.60 25.71 -4.22
CA PHE A 35 -1.84 26.23 -3.65
C PHE A 35 -1.58 27.53 -2.90
N ALA A 36 -2.49 28.49 -3.03
CA ALA A 36 -2.39 29.76 -2.34
C ALA A 36 -2.72 29.60 -0.85
N HIS A 37 -1.99 30.32 -0.01
CA HIS A 37 -2.25 30.41 1.42
C HIS A 37 -3.00 31.69 1.76
N PRO A 38 -4.00 31.67 2.65
CA PRO A 38 -4.73 32.85 3.09
C PRO A 38 -3.83 33.88 3.81
N GLY A 39 -2.73 33.42 4.42
CA GLY A 39 -1.77 34.25 5.13
C GLY A 39 -0.58 33.46 5.65
N ILE A 40 0.40 34.14 6.24
CA ILE A 40 1.58 33.51 6.83
C ILE A 40 1.15 32.55 7.95
N GLY A 41 1.63 31.30 7.88
CA GLY A 41 1.26 30.25 8.85
C GLY A 41 -0.17 29.69 8.70
N GLN A 42 -0.89 30.10 7.67
CA GLN A 42 -2.22 29.57 7.34
C GLN A 42 -2.14 28.72 6.08
N SER A 43 -2.79 27.55 6.10
CA SER A 43 -2.87 26.67 4.95
C SER A 43 -4.33 26.26 4.70
N THR A 44 -4.69 26.05 3.43
CA THR A 44 -5.96 25.44 3.03
C THR A 44 -5.99 23.92 3.23
N GLY A 45 -4.84 23.34 3.65
CA GLY A 45 -4.63 21.90 3.77
C GLY A 45 -3.79 21.32 2.63
N TYR A 46 -3.58 22.12 1.58
CA TYR A 46 -2.74 21.75 0.43
C TYR A 46 -1.72 22.86 0.15
N ASP A 47 -0.49 22.48 -0.04
CA ASP A 47 0.61 23.43 -0.29
C ASP A 47 1.24 23.18 -1.66
N TYR A 48 1.58 21.91 -1.94
CA TYR A 48 2.25 21.51 -3.17
C TYR A 48 1.83 20.10 -3.59
N THR A 49 1.47 19.90 -4.86
CA THR A 49 0.89 18.67 -5.40
C THR A 49 1.73 17.42 -5.18
N ARG A 50 3.06 17.51 -5.18
CA ARG A 50 3.94 16.38 -4.86
C ARG A 50 3.72 15.87 -3.43
N GLU A 51 3.39 16.74 -2.49
CA GLU A 51 3.12 16.38 -1.10
C GLU A 51 1.68 15.93 -0.90
N SER A 52 0.73 16.75 -1.37
CA SER A 52 -0.71 16.47 -1.29
C SER A 52 -1.47 17.20 -2.39
N ASN A 53 -2.55 16.57 -2.87
CA ASN A 53 -3.41 17.13 -3.91
C ASN A 53 -4.85 16.67 -3.65
N PRO A 54 -5.88 17.53 -3.79
CA PRO A 54 -7.26 17.14 -3.53
C PRO A 54 -7.73 15.91 -4.33
N THR A 55 -7.34 15.79 -5.60
CA THR A 55 -7.68 14.64 -6.45
C THR A 55 -7.09 13.33 -5.89
N ARG A 56 -5.82 13.35 -5.46
CA ARG A 56 -5.19 12.17 -4.86
C ARG A 56 -5.79 11.85 -3.50
N THR A 57 -6.07 12.86 -2.68
CA THR A 57 -6.71 12.68 -1.38
C THR A 57 -8.06 12.00 -1.51
N GLU A 58 -8.87 12.40 -2.51
CA GLU A 58 -10.16 11.77 -2.75
C GLU A 58 -10.02 10.30 -3.17
N LEU A 59 -9.05 10.00 -4.03
CA LEU A 59 -8.74 8.61 -4.40
C LEU A 59 -8.36 7.79 -3.16
N GLU A 60 -7.47 8.31 -2.31
CA GLU A 60 -7.03 7.65 -1.07
C GLU A 60 -8.22 7.42 -0.12
N HIS A 61 -9.12 8.41 0.05
CA HIS A 61 -10.33 8.28 0.87
C HIS A 61 -11.33 7.27 0.30
N THR A 62 -11.56 7.31 -1.01
CA THR A 62 -12.47 6.36 -1.67
C THR A 62 -11.98 4.93 -1.50
N MET A 63 -10.69 4.70 -1.69
CA MET A 63 -10.10 3.37 -1.51
C MET A 63 -10.14 2.92 -0.05
N SER A 64 -9.86 3.81 0.90
CA SER A 64 -10.04 3.50 2.33
C SER A 64 -11.48 3.09 2.63
N ALA A 65 -12.46 3.77 2.04
CA ALA A 65 -13.88 3.45 2.21
C ALA A 65 -14.27 2.10 1.61
N LEU A 66 -13.71 1.75 0.45
CA LEU A 66 -13.97 0.48 -0.24
C LEU A 66 -13.32 -0.69 0.46
N GLU A 67 -12.09 -0.54 0.93
CA GLU A 67 -11.34 -1.58 1.64
C GLU A 67 -11.67 -1.65 3.14
N GLY A 68 -12.45 -0.68 3.68
CA GLY A 68 -12.67 -0.55 5.12
C GLY A 68 -11.39 -0.20 5.90
N ALA A 69 -10.40 0.35 5.24
CA ALA A 69 -9.10 0.64 5.79
C ALA A 69 -9.08 1.94 6.61
N VAL A 70 -8.17 2.03 7.57
CA VAL A 70 -7.97 3.25 8.37
C VAL A 70 -7.37 4.37 7.51
N ASP A 71 -6.49 4.02 6.56
CA ASP A 71 -5.88 4.98 5.65
C ASP A 71 -5.39 4.29 4.37
N THR A 72 -5.17 5.07 3.32
CA THR A 72 -4.67 4.62 2.03
C THR A 72 -3.58 5.57 1.55
N VAL A 73 -2.59 5.04 0.87
CA VAL A 73 -1.52 5.82 0.22
C VAL A 73 -1.47 5.45 -1.25
N ALA A 74 -1.77 6.40 -2.11
CA ALA A 74 -1.60 6.23 -3.56
C ALA A 74 -0.13 6.43 -3.94
N CYS A 75 0.40 5.47 -4.70
CA CYS A 75 1.76 5.45 -5.20
C CYS A 75 1.78 5.64 -6.73
N ALA A 76 2.94 6.01 -7.27
CA ALA A 76 3.09 6.21 -8.71
C ALA A 76 3.02 4.90 -9.53
N ASN A 77 3.36 3.78 -8.89
CA ASN A 77 3.29 2.43 -9.46
C ASN A 77 3.43 1.39 -8.35
N GLY A 78 3.14 0.09 -8.66
CA GLY A 78 3.19 -1.01 -7.70
C GLY A 78 4.55 -1.20 -7.05
N MET A 79 5.63 -1.04 -7.80
CA MET A 79 6.98 -1.16 -7.21
C MET A 79 7.28 -0.06 -6.20
N ALA A 80 6.72 1.15 -6.37
CA ALA A 80 6.81 2.20 -5.36
C ALA A 80 6.02 1.83 -4.10
N ALA A 81 4.87 1.17 -4.25
CA ALA A 81 4.10 0.66 -3.12
C ALA A 81 4.84 -0.48 -2.40
N VAL A 82 5.42 -1.44 -3.14
CA VAL A 82 6.28 -2.49 -2.55
C VAL A 82 7.45 -1.88 -1.79
N GLY A 83 8.13 -0.88 -2.37
CA GLY A 83 9.22 -0.17 -1.71
C GLY A 83 8.79 0.52 -0.42
N LEU A 84 7.59 1.12 -0.41
CA LEU A 84 7.05 1.76 0.78
C LEU A 84 6.73 0.73 1.89
N CYS A 85 6.30 -0.48 1.54
CA CYS A 85 6.13 -1.56 2.51
C CYS A 85 7.44 -1.93 3.21
N LEU A 86 8.55 -1.96 2.49
CA LEU A 86 9.86 -2.29 3.08
C LEU A 86 10.32 -1.23 4.11
N GLU A 87 9.81 0.01 4.02
CA GLU A 87 10.10 1.06 4.99
C GLU A 87 9.50 0.80 6.38
N LEU A 88 8.59 -0.17 6.51
CA LEU A 88 7.97 -0.56 7.78
C LEU A 88 8.92 -1.38 8.67
N PHE A 89 9.97 -1.93 8.09
CA PHE A 89 10.88 -2.86 8.76
C PHE A 89 12.23 -2.22 9.02
N ASP A 90 12.87 -2.71 10.07
CA ASP A 90 14.18 -2.25 10.51
C ASP A 90 15.26 -3.26 10.08
N ARG A 91 16.51 -2.85 10.13
CA ARG A 91 17.65 -3.70 9.82
C ARG A 91 17.67 -4.96 10.73
N GLY A 92 17.83 -6.12 10.14
CA GLY A 92 17.80 -7.40 10.82
C GLY A 92 16.42 -8.04 10.89
N ASP A 93 15.36 -7.34 10.48
CA ASP A 93 14.03 -7.93 10.38
C ASP A 93 13.97 -8.93 9.22
N HIS A 94 13.36 -10.07 9.45
CA HIS A 94 13.13 -11.11 8.45
C HIS A 94 11.69 -11.05 7.92
N ILE A 95 11.55 -11.21 6.62
CA ILE A 95 10.27 -11.28 5.90
C ILE A 95 10.20 -12.62 5.17
N LEU A 96 9.19 -13.42 5.50
CA LEU A 96 8.93 -14.70 4.83
C LEU A 96 8.00 -14.47 3.65
N CYS A 97 8.44 -14.83 2.46
CA CYS A 97 7.78 -14.50 1.20
C CYS A 97 7.27 -15.75 0.49
N THR A 98 6.19 -15.58 -0.29
CA THR A 98 5.82 -16.55 -1.32
C THR A 98 7.00 -16.76 -2.27
N ASP A 99 7.29 -18.01 -2.68
CA ASP A 99 8.39 -18.35 -3.59
C ASP A 99 8.11 -18.00 -5.06
N ASP A 100 6.82 -17.96 -5.44
CA ASP A 100 6.34 -17.60 -6.78
C ASP A 100 5.83 -16.15 -6.80
N LEU A 101 6.76 -15.19 -6.71
CA LEU A 101 6.49 -13.77 -6.70
C LEU A 101 6.78 -13.13 -8.06
N TYR A 102 6.14 -12.00 -8.31
CA TYR A 102 6.55 -11.12 -9.39
C TYR A 102 8.05 -10.81 -9.31
N GLY A 103 8.78 -11.05 -10.41
CA GLY A 103 10.23 -10.92 -10.44
C GLY A 103 10.77 -9.52 -10.09
N GLY A 104 9.94 -8.47 -10.23
CA GLY A 104 10.26 -7.11 -9.76
C GLY A 104 10.35 -7.02 -8.24
N SER A 105 9.43 -7.69 -7.53
CA SER A 105 9.44 -7.75 -6.06
C SER A 105 10.71 -8.45 -5.54
N VAL A 106 11.04 -9.62 -6.10
CA VAL A 106 12.27 -10.36 -5.74
C VAL A 106 13.51 -9.49 -5.96
N ARG A 107 13.63 -8.85 -7.12
CA ARG A 107 14.77 -7.93 -7.40
C ARG A 107 14.86 -6.78 -6.42
N MET A 108 13.72 -6.21 -6.01
CA MET A 108 13.70 -5.13 -5.02
C MET A 108 14.12 -5.64 -3.64
N PHE A 109 13.66 -6.82 -3.24
CA PHE A 109 14.03 -7.43 -1.97
C PHE A 109 15.54 -7.66 -1.90
N GLU A 110 16.13 -8.26 -2.92
CA GLU A 110 17.57 -8.57 -2.97
C GLU A 110 18.42 -7.31 -3.13
N SER A 111 18.05 -6.41 -4.05
CA SER A 111 18.90 -5.27 -4.41
C SER A 111 18.74 -4.05 -3.50
N VAL A 112 17.54 -3.82 -2.94
CA VAL A 112 17.25 -2.68 -2.06
C VAL A 112 17.08 -3.13 -0.62
N GLY A 113 16.18 -4.10 -0.35
CA GLY A 113 15.91 -4.60 0.99
C GLY A 113 17.15 -5.21 1.63
N GLY A 114 17.85 -6.12 0.93
CA GLY A 114 19.07 -6.75 1.41
C GLY A 114 20.20 -5.75 1.72
N LYS A 115 20.37 -4.70 0.87
CA LYS A 115 21.35 -3.64 1.16
C LYS A 115 21.01 -2.82 2.42
N ARG A 116 19.73 -2.73 2.77
CA ARG A 116 19.28 -2.12 4.01
C ARG A 116 19.43 -3.02 5.23
N GLY A 117 19.79 -4.29 5.00
CA GLY A 117 19.98 -5.32 6.02
C GLY A 117 18.69 -6.03 6.42
N LEU A 118 17.66 -6.01 5.58
CA LEU A 118 16.50 -6.87 5.71
C LEU A 118 16.86 -8.28 5.23
N GLU A 119 16.25 -9.29 5.85
CA GLU A 119 16.42 -10.69 5.49
C GLU A 119 15.15 -11.21 4.83
N PHE A 120 15.31 -12.04 3.79
CA PHE A 120 14.19 -12.64 3.07
C PHE A 120 14.37 -14.14 2.94
N SER A 121 13.26 -14.87 3.11
CA SER A 121 13.18 -16.30 2.76
C SER A 121 11.94 -16.53 1.91
N TYR A 122 12.00 -17.55 1.09
CA TYR A 122 10.94 -17.88 0.14
C TYR A 122 10.45 -19.29 0.39
N VAL A 123 9.12 -19.45 0.47
CA VAL A 123 8.47 -20.74 0.70
C VAL A 123 7.20 -20.85 -0.15
N ASP A 124 6.76 -22.08 -0.44
CA ASP A 124 5.44 -22.30 -1.02
C ASP A 124 4.36 -21.97 0.01
N THR A 125 3.70 -20.83 -0.15
CA THR A 125 2.64 -20.39 0.78
C THR A 125 1.31 -21.13 0.59
N ALA A 126 1.18 -21.99 -0.40
CA ALA A 126 0.06 -22.93 -0.48
C ALA A 126 0.18 -24.07 0.56
N ASP A 127 1.38 -24.32 1.08
CA ASP A 127 1.66 -25.29 2.13
C ASP A 127 1.91 -24.56 3.48
N ALA A 128 0.93 -24.66 4.38
CA ALA A 128 0.97 -24.01 5.69
C ALA A 128 2.12 -24.52 6.58
N ASP A 129 2.47 -25.82 6.49
CA ASP A 129 3.51 -26.42 7.30
C ASP A 129 4.89 -25.87 6.90
N LEU A 130 5.10 -25.62 5.60
CA LEU A 130 6.32 -24.96 5.11
C LEU A 130 6.41 -23.51 5.57
N VAL A 131 5.28 -22.80 5.63
CA VAL A 131 5.23 -21.42 6.15
C VAL A 131 5.60 -21.41 7.63
N GLU A 132 4.99 -22.27 8.46
CA GLU A 132 5.31 -22.37 9.88
C GLU A 132 6.78 -22.72 10.11
N ALA A 133 7.32 -23.69 9.37
CA ALA A 133 8.72 -24.09 9.45
C ALA A 133 9.71 -23.00 9.01
N GLY A 134 9.27 -22.08 8.14
CA GLY A 134 10.07 -20.96 7.65
C GLY A 134 10.14 -19.76 8.61
N ILE A 135 9.33 -19.72 9.65
CA ILE A 135 9.31 -18.61 10.62
C ILE A 135 10.55 -18.69 11.52
N ARG A 136 11.20 -17.54 11.71
CA ARG A 136 12.39 -17.34 12.55
C ARG A 136 12.05 -16.38 13.71
N GLU A 137 12.91 -16.32 14.70
CA GLU A 137 12.79 -15.38 15.83
C GLU A 137 12.72 -13.92 15.38
N ASN A 138 13.46 -13.57 14.34
CA ASN A 138 13.46 -12.23 13.75
C ASN A 138 12.44 -12.04 12.62
N THR A 139 11.55 -12.99 12.36
CA THR A 139 10.47 -12.83 11.37
C THR A 139 9.47 -11.77 11.87
N LYS A 140 9.14 -10.82 11.01
CA LYS A 140 8.20 -9.73 11.31
C LYS A 140 6.98 -9.74 10.40
N ALA A 141 7.10 -10.32 9.20
CA ALA A 141 5.98 -10.34 8.27
C ALA A 141 5.98 -11.57 7.37
N LEU A 142 4.78 -11.89 6.90
CA LEU A 142 4.52 -12.72 5.73
C LEU A 142 4.23 -11.82 4.54
N TYR A 143 4.94 -12.01 3.42
CA TYR A 143 4.69 -11.32 2.16
C TYR A 143 4.08 -12.31 1.17
N ILE A 144 2.78 -12.14 0.90
CA ILE A 144 1.97 -13.12 0.17
C ILE A 144 1.44 -12.49 -1.12
N GLU A 145 1.73 -13.14 -2.25
CA GLU A 145 1.11 -12.84 -3.53
C GLU A 145 0.17 -13.99 -3.90
N THR A 146 -1.13 -13.70 -4.02
CA THR A 146 -2.13 -14.71 -4.39
C THR A 146 -3.32 -14.11 -5.15
N PRO A 147 -3.72 -14.68 -6.30
CA PRO A 147 -2.96 -15.71 -7.02
C PRO A 147 -1.57 -15.22 -7.38
N SER A 148 -0.58 -16.14 -7.35
CA SER A 148 0.82 -15.80 -7.63
C SER A 148 1.07 -15.47 -9.10
N ASN A 149 2.15 -14.78 -9.41
CA ASN A 149 2.55 -14.44 -10.76
C ASN A 149 3.96 -15.01 -11.05
N PRO A 150 4.13 -15.93 -12.01
CA PRO A 150 3.19 -16.19 -13.13
C PRO A 150 2.35 -17.47 -13.00
N THR A 151 2.52 -18.32 -11.97
CA THR A 151 1.96 -19.67 -12.01
C THR A 151 0.53 -19.77 -11.49
N MET A 152 -0.07 -18.67 -11.01
CA MET A 152 -1.45 -18.60 -10.54
C MET A 152 -1.74 -19.54 -9.35
N ARG A 153 -0.74 -19.84 -8.52
CA ARG A 153 -0.96 -20.62 -7.29
C ARG A 153 -1.77 -19.80 -6.30
N VAL A 154 -2.65 -20.49 -5.57
CA VAL A 154 -3.55 -19.87 -4.60
C VAL A 154 -3.13 -20.24 -3.19
N THR A 155 -2.97 -19.23 -2.35
CA THR A 155 -2.68 -19.37 -0.92
C THR A 155 -3.97 -19.25 -0.11
N ASP A 156 -4.17 -20.11 0.89
CA ASP A 156 -5.28 -19.95 1.85
C ASP A 156 -4.95 -18.82 2.84
N LEU A 157 -5.53 -17.65 2.56
CA LEU A 157 -5.32 -16.47 3.37
C LEU A 157 -5.82 -16.59 4.81
N ARG A 158 -6.86 -17.38 5.08
CA ARG A 158 -7.36 -17.59 6.45
C ARG A 158 -6.33 -18.35 7.28
N LYS A 159 -5.75 -19.39 6.66
CA LYS A 159 -4.68 -20.15 7.30
C LYS A 159 -3.44 -19.29 7.55
N MET A 160 -3.06 -18.45 6.57
CA MET A 160 -1.96 -17.50 6.74
C MET A 160 -2.21 -16.49 7.86
N LYS A 161 -3.46 -16.05 8.00
CA LYS A 161 -3.86 -15.17 9.11
C LYS A 161 -3.68 -15.86 10.47
N GLU A 162 -4.15 -17.10 10.59
CA GLU A 162 -3.99 -17.89 11.81
C GLU A 162 -2.52 -18.04 12.20
N ILE A 163 -1.67 -18.37 11.23
CA ILE A 163 -0.22 -18.47 11.44
C ILE A 163 0.38 -17.13 11.86
N ALA A 164 0.00 -16.05 11.21
CA ALA A 164 0.51 -14.72 11.52
C ALA A 164 0.10 -14.25 12.92
N ASP A 165 -1.16 -14.46 13.31
CA ASP A 165 -1.65 -14.12 14.65
C ASP A 165 -0.94 -14.90 15.74
N ASN A 166 -0.77 -16.21 15.55
CA ASN A 166 -0.08 -17.08 16.51
C ASN A 166 1.38 -16.70 16.73
N ASN A 167 2.01 -16.08 15.73
CA ASN A 167 3.42 -15.68 15.75
C ASN A 167 3.62 -14.16 15.85
N ASN A 168 2.55 -13.38 16.02
CA ASN A 168 2.57 -11.91 16.08
C ASN A 168 3.27 -11.27 14.85
N LEU A 169 2.96 -11.79 13.66
CA LEU A 169 3.49 -11.33 12.38
C LEU A 169 2.50 -10.39 11.68
N GLN A 170 3.03 -9.47 10.91
CA GLN A 170 2.24 -8.71 9.94
C GLN A 170 2.03 -9.52 8.66
N ILE A 171 0.93 -9.28 7.96
CA ILE A 171 0.75 -9.82 6.62
C ILE A 171 0.75 -8.67 5.61
N MET A 172 1.60 -8.78 4.61
CA MET A 172 1.57 -7.98 3.39
C MET A 172 0.99 -8.83 2.28
N PHE A 173 -0.13 -8.41 1.76
CA PHE A 173 -0.84 -9.17 0.75
C PHE A 173 -0.87 -8.42 -0.58
N ILE A 174 -0.48 -9.09 -1.65
CA ILE A 174 -0.48 -8.56 -3.01
C ILE A 174 -1.45 -9.37 -3.86
N CYS A 175 -2.31 -8.65 -4.55
CA CYS A 175 -3.27 -9.26 -5.45
C CYS A 175 -3.56 -8.37 -6.64
N ASP A 176 -3.10 -8.78 -7.81
CA ASP A 176 -3.32 -8.06 -9.06
C ASP A 176 -4.65 -8.41 -9.74
N PHE A 177 -5.30 -9.51 -9.33
CA PHE A 177 -6.41 -10.12 -10.06
C PHE A 177 -7.79 -9.98 -9.39
N PHE A 178 -7.85 -9.77 -8.08
CA PHE A 178 -9.14 -9.73 -7.38
C PHE A 178 -9.59 -8.31 -7.08
N HIS A 179 -10.75 -7.98 -7.59
CA HIS A 179 -11.48 -6.74 -7.29
C HIS A 179 -11.91 -6.71 -5.81
N HIS A 180 -12.03 -5.51 -5.22
CA HIS A 180 -12.55 -5.26 -3.87
C HIS A 180 -13.80 -6.05 -3.53
N TYR A 181 -14.70 -6.26 -4.50
CA TYR A 181 -15.93 -6.99 -4.34
C TYR A 181 -15.76 -8.43 -3.79
N PHE A 182 -14.65 -9.07 -4.10
CA PHE A 182 -14.35 -10.42 -3.63
C PHE A 182 -13.60 -10.46 -2.30
N LYS A 183 -13.04 -9.33 -1.87
CA LYS A 183 -12.23 -9.22 -0.64
C LYS A 183 -13.08 -8.85 0.59
N ASP A 184 -14.29 -8.31 0.42
CA ASP A 184 -15.16 -7.71 1.44
C ASP A 184 -15.60 -8.65 2.59
N ARG A 185 -15.15 -9.90 2.60
CA ARG A 185 -15.48 -10.90 3.62
C ARG A 185 -14.34 -11.21 4.59
N LEU A 186 -13.22 -10.54 4.44
CA LEU A 186 -12.04 -10.81 5.25
C LEU A 186 -11.79 -9.61 6.17
N ASN A 187 -12.40 -9.63 7.34
CA ASN A 187 -12.25 -8.61 8.39
C ASN A 187 -10.84 -8.74 9.02
N TRP A 188 -9.80 -8.18 8.37
CA TRP A 188 -8.42 -8.42 8.75
C TRP A 188 -7.66 -7.13 9.07
N GLU A 189 -6.96 -7.10 10.18
CA GLU A 189 -6.01 -6.06 10.55
C GLU A 189 -4.69 -6.22 9.77
N GLN A 190 -4.67 -5.88 8.47
CA GLN A 190 -3.54 -6.18 7.60
C GLN A 190 -3.19 -5.05 6.64
N ILE A 191 -1.94 -5.02 6.20
CA ILE A 191 -1.48 -4.14 5.13
C ILE A 191 -1.84 -4.79 3.80
N TRP A 192 -2.65 -4.11 3.02
CA TRP A 192 -2.99 -4.53 1.67
C TRP A 192 -2.19 -3.75 0.66
N LEU A 193 -1.51 -4.44 -0.21
CA LEU A 193 -0.91 -3.89 -1.40
C LEU A 193 -1.72 -4.39 -2.58
N SER A 194 -2.45 -3.53 -3.24
CA SER A 194 -3.09 -3.85 -4.52
C SER A 194 -2.27 -3.20 -5.61
N THR A 195 -1.49 -4.00 -6.32
CA THR A 195 -0.95 -3.57 -7.61
C THR A 195 -2.01 -3.89 -8.64
N ALA A 196 -2.57 -2.88 -9.24
CA ALA A 196 -3.44 -3.08 -10.37
C ALA A 196 -2.57 -3.29 -11.59
N GLY A 197 -2.51 -4.52 -12.08
CA GLY A 197 -1.84 -4.84 -13.34
C GLY A 197 -2.24 -3.90 -14.47
N GLN A 198 -1.57 -3.92 -15.58
CA GLN A 198 -1.59 -2.97 -16.73
C GLN A 198 -2.95 -2.38 -17.17
N ASN A 199 -4.06 -2.79 -16.57
CA ASN A 199 -5.43 -2.40 -16.89
C ASN A 199 -6.16 -1.68 -15.75
N SER A 200 -5.56 -1.40 -14.60
CA SER A 200 -6.20 -0.64 -13.54
C SER A 200 -5.41 0.60 -13.13
N LEU A 201 -6.17 1.61 -12.79
CA LEU A 201 -5.80 3.02 -12.84
C LEU A 201 -4.85 3.50 -11.75
N VAL A 202 -4.59 2.73 -10.68
CA VAL A 202 -3.78 3.21 -9.54
C VAL A 202 -3.24 2.04 -8.71
N ASP A 203 -1.96 2.09 -8.41
CA ASP A 203 -1.35 1.21 -7.42
C ASP A 203 -1.54 1.81 -6.03
N ILE A 204 -2.21 1.08 -5.16
CA ILE A 204 -2.69 1.59 -3.88
C ILE A 204 -2.25 0.66 -2.76
N MET A 205 -1.74 1.25 -1.69
CA MET A 205 -1.49 0.59 -0.44
C MET A 205 -2.53 1.00 0.58
N THR A 206 -3.33 0.04 1.05
CA THR A 206 -4.32 0.26 2.11
C THR A 206 -3.87 -0.35 3.42
N HIS A 207 -4.22 0.27 4.53
CA HIS A 207 -3.74 -0.13 5.85
C HIS A 207 -4.83 -0.09 6.92
N TRP A 208 -4.81 -1.05 7.86
CA TRP A 208 -5.86 -1.28 8.83
C TRP A 208 -5.46 -1.03 10.29
N GLN A 209 -4.17 -1.01 10.63
CA GLN A 209 -3.71 -0.77 12.01
C GLN A 209 -3.23 0.66 12.25
N ASP A 210 -3.79 1.31 13.28
CA ASP A 210 -3.49 2.70 13.64
C ASP A 210 -2.01 2.96 13.98
N SER A 211 -1.31 1.97 14.55
CA SER A 211 0.13 2.06 14.87
C SER A 211 1.01 2.12 13.62
N CYS A 212 0.69 1.34 12.60
CA CYS A 212 1.40 1.34 11.32
C CYS A 212 1.06 2.58 10.49
N VAL A 213 -0.21 3.04 10.51
CA VAL A 213 -0.62 4.31 9.88
C VAL A 213 0.26 5.46 10.38
N ARG A 214 0.48 5.56 11.71
CA ARG A 214 1.36 6.57 12.29
C ARG A 214 2.80 6.42 11.81
N ARG A 215 3.32 5.20 11.72
CA ARG A 215 4.66 4.93 11.20
C ARG A 215 4.75 5.29 9.71
N MET A 216 3.77 4.91 8.89
CA MET A 216 3.70 5.26 7.48
C MET A 216 3.56 6.75 7.22
N LYS A 217 2.68 7.45 7.93
CA LYS A 217 2.56 8.92 7.84
C LYS A 217 3.87 9.61 8.21
N ARG A 218 4.59 9.10 9.21
CA ARG A 218 5.92 9.59 9.58
C ARG A 218 6.94 9.29 8.50
N GLN A 219 6.87 8.12 7.87
CA GLN A 219 7.78 7.69 6.80
C GLN A 219 7.45 8.39 5.47
N ARG A 220 6.15 8.56 5.13
CA ARG A 220 5.72 9.37 4.00
C ARG A 220 6.32 10.78 4.06
N ARG A 221 6.30 11.43 5.22
CA ARG A 221 6.97 12.73 5.42
C ARG A 221 8.49 12.63 5.20
N ARG A 222 9.13 11.54 5.62
CA ARG A 222 10.56 11.29 5.39
C ARG A 222 10.86 10.96 3.93
N SER A 223 10.04 10.14 3.29
CA SER A 223 10.19 9.77 1.87
C SER A 223 10.00 10.97 0.95
N VAL A 224 9.08 11.86 1.26
CA VAL A 224 8.92 13.15 0.56
C VAL A 224 10.16 14.03 0.75
N ILE A 225 10.76 14.04 1.93
CA ILE A 225 12.03 14.75 2.20
C ILE A 225 13.18 14.09 1.43
N TYR A 226 13.23 12.76 1.35
CA TYR A 226 14.26 12.01 0.61
C TYR A 226 14.15 12.24 -0.91
N ILE A 227 12.95 12.31 -1.45
CA ILE A 227 12.69 12.67 -2.86
C ILE A 227 13.10 14.12 -3.12
N ARG A 228 12.90 15.05 -2.17
CA ARG A 228 13.39 16.43 -2.29
C ARG A 228 14.92 16.54 -2.39
N GLN A 229 15.66 15.62 -1.75
CA GLN A 229 17.13 15.62 -1.79
C GLN A 229 17.73 14.83 -2.95
N SER A 230 16.94 13.97 -3.62
CA SER A 230 17.44 13.03 -4.64
C SER A 230 16.80 13.21 -6.02
N GLU A 231 16.43 14.42 -6.42
CA GLU A 231 15.97 14.70 -7.79
C GLU A 231 16.97 14.22 -8.87
N ALA A 232 18.23 14.01 -8.51
CA ALA A 232 19.25 13.42 -9.38
C ALA A 232 19.18 11.89 -9.53
N VAL A 233 18.48 11.16 -8.63
CA VAL A 233 18.43 9.68 -8.65
C VAL A 233 17.18 9.16 -9.35
N LEU A 234 16.11 9.93 -9.42
CA LEU A 234 14.86 9.51 -10.09
C LEU A 234 15.01 9.37 -11.61
N HIS A 235 15.94 10.09 -12.24
CA HIS A 235 16.22 9.93 -13.68
C HIS A 235 16.84 8.57 -14.04
N HIS A 236 17.41 7.84 -13.08
CA HIS A 236 17.98 6.51 -13.34
C HIS A 236 17.02 5.35 -13.09
N LEU A 237 15.92 5.54 -12.34
CA LEU A 237 14.95 4.49 -12.07
C LEU A 237 13.80 4.41 -13.09
N THR A 238 13.64 5.43 -13.94
CA THR A 238 12.67 5.44 -15.03
C THR A 238 13.25 4.93 -16.37
N ALA A 239 14.52 4.53 -16.40
CA ALA A 239 15.23 4.07 -17.60
C ALA A 239 15.60 2.57 -17.58
N ILE A 240 14.94 1.75 -16.72
CA ILE A 240 15.11 0.28 -16.71
C ILE A 240 13.76 -0.38 -16.97
#